data_b329d104c65faf3f20812bd6cca31a5b
#
_entry.id   b329d104c65faf3f20812bd6cca31a5b
#
_cell.length_a   1.000
_cell.length_b   1.000
_cell.length_c   1.000
_cell.angle_alpha   90.00
_cell.angle_beta   90.00
_cell.angle_gamma   90.00
#
_symmetry.space_group_name_H-M   'P 1'
#
loop_
_entity.id
_entity.type
_entity.pdbx_description
1 polymer ?
#
loop_
_entity_poly.entity_id
_entity_poly.type
_entity_poly.pdbx_seq_one_letter_code
_entity_poly.pdbx_strand_id
1 'polypeptide(L)'
;LMLGGLAAWFSALTLAREGYQLALTGEKPSCDINPFFSCGDVMQTWQATVFFETPNQLFGIGGYAVVAVIGASLMAGATLNRLFWLLTTAGLFAAYAWLMWMFYHAVFVIGFLCLYCMVVWAVHIAIWWVFVPWALKAGIFGSNPKLVKSGARWLPYSWILIIINYAVIGLSILIQFPLLFSI
;
A
#
# COMPACT_ATOMS: atom_id res chain seq x y z
N LEU A 1 9.47 8.49 0.30
CA LEU A 1 9.70 7.07 0.58
C LEU A 1 9.84 6.79 2.08
N MET A 2 10.77 7.45 2.81
CA MET A 2 11.04 7.14 4.22
C MET A 2 9.80 7.25 5.10
N LEU A 3 9.14 8.39 5.17
CA LEU A 3 7.96 8.58 6.04
C LEU A 3 6.80 7.65 5.65
N GLY A 4 6.54 7.50 4.35
CA GLY A 4 5.51 6.58 3.88
C GLY A 4 5.86 5.12 4.19
N GLY A 5 7.11 4.71 3.97
CA GLY A 5 7.59 3.38 4.33
C GLY A 5 7.43 3.10 5.82
N LEU A 6 7.79 4.05 6.69
CA LEU A 6 7.61 3.91 8.15
C LEU A 6 6.14 3.82 8.57
N ALA A 7 5.26 4.64 7.98
CA ALA A 7 3.83 4.60 8.31
C ALA A 7 3.19 3.25 7.91
N ALA A 8 3.49 2.76 6.70
CA ALA A 8 2.99 1.47 6.23
C ALA A 8 3.63 0.30 7.00
N TRP A 9 4.92 0.38 7.34
CA TRP A 9 5.61 -0.61 8.17
C TRP A 9 4.98 -0.71 9.55
N PHE A 10 4.73 0.42 10.21
CA PHE A 10 4.09 0.46 11.53
C PHE A 10 2.68 -0.14 11.49
N SER A 11 1.89 0.18 10.46
CA SER A 11 0.57 -0.39 10.26
C SER A 11 0.62 -1.91 10.09
N ALA A 12 1.56 -2.41 9.29
CA ALA A 12 1.75 -3.85 9.08
C ALA A 12 2.22 -4.56 10.35
N LEU A 13 3.12 -3.94 11.13
CA LEU A 13 3.61 -4.48 12.41
C LEU A 13 2.48 -4.55 13.45
N THR A 14 1.69 -3.48 13.57
CA THR A 14 0.54 -3.46 14.49
C THR A 14 -0.46 -4.54 14.12
N LEU A 15 -0.79 -4.66 12.84
CA LEU A 15 -1.71 -5.69 12.34
C LEU A 15 -1.18 -7.11 12.59
N ALA A 16 0.12 -7.34 12.43
CA ALA A 16 0.74 -8.64 12.72
C ALA A 16 0.68 -8.98 14.22
N ARG A 17 0.95 -8.00 15.09
CA ARG A 17 0.83 -8.16 16.54
C ARG A 17 -0.61 -8.49 16.96
N GLU A 18 -1.58 -7.74 16.45
CA GLU A 18 -2.99 -7.95 16.79
C GLU A 18 -3.52 -9.28 16.24
N GLY A 19 -3.08 -9.67 15.02
CA GLY A 19 -3.40 -10.98 14.47
C GLY A 19 -2.83 -12.14 15.30
N TYR A 20 -1.62 -11.98 15.82
CA TYR A 20 -1.03 -12.95 16.75
C TYR A 20 -1.81 -13.04 18.06
N GLN A 21 -2.22 -11.90 18.65
CA GLN A 21 -3.06 -11.87 19.87
C GLN A 21 -4.42 -12.51 19.62
N LEU A 22 -5.09 -12.19 18.50
CA LEU A 22 -6.35 -12.80 18.12
C LEU A 22 -6.24 -14.33 18.02
N ALA A 23 -5.15 -14.84 17.45
CA ALA A 23 -4.93 -16.28 17.30
C ALA A 23 -4.67 -16.99 18.64
N LEU A 24 -3.99 -16.34 19.60
CA LEU A 24 -3.64 -16.93 20.89
C LEU A 24 -4.73 -16.81 21.94
N THR A 25 -5.36 -15.64 22.04
CA THR A 25 -6.25 -15.29 23.15
C THR A 25 -7.70 -15.09 22.75
N GLY A 26 -7.97 -15.00 21.44
CA GLY A 26 -9.28 -14.61 20.91
C GLY A 26 -9.60 -13.13 21.11
N GLU A 27 -8.63 -12.32 21.56
CA GLU A 27 -8.82 -10.88 21.78
C GLU A 27 -9.01 -10.17 20.44
N LYS A 28 -10.09 -9.37 20.34
CA LYS A 28 -10.41 -8.65 19.10
C LYS A 28 -9.40 -7.54 18.83
N PRO A 29 -9.00 -7.35 17.55
CA PRO A 29 -8.14 -6.25 17.16
C PRO A 29 -8.72 -4.87 17.50
N SER A 30 -7.85 -3.90 17.76
CA SER A 30 -8.23 -2.52 18.10
C SER A 30 -9.01 -1.80 17.00
N CYS A 31 -8.91 -2.28 15.75
CA CYS A 31 -9.63 -1.76 14.59
C CYS A 31 -11.00 -2.41 14.35
N ASP A 32 -11.46 -3.30 15.24
CA ASP A 32 -12.82 -3.87 15.21
C ASP A 32 -13.78 -2.94 15.98
N ILE A 33 -14.08 -1.78 15.37
CA ILE A 33 -14.81 -0.69 16.05
C ILE A 33 -16.30 -0.64 15.73
N ASN A 34 -16.73 -1.18 14.60
CA ASN A 34 -18.13 -1.18 14.20
C ASN A 34 -18.40 -2.30 13.15
N PRO A 35 -19.67 -2.54 12.74
CA PRO A 35 -20.01 -3.59 11.80
C PRO A 35 -19.36 -3.51 10.40
N PHE A 36 -18.70 -2.40 10.07
CA PHE A 36 -18.05 -2.18 8.77
C PHE A 36 -16.53 -2.22 8.86
N PHE A 37 -15.98 -1.84 10.03
CA PHE A 37 -14.54 -1.84 10.27
C PHE A 37 -14.19 -3.01 11.21
N SER A 38 -13.63 -4.07 10.61
CA SER A 38 -13.15 -5.25 11.31
C SER A 38 -11.88 -5.78 10.65
N CYS A 39 -10.75 -5.58 11.33
CA CYS A 39 -9.50 -6.19 10.91
C CYS A 39 -9.49 -7.70 11.21
N GLY A 40 -10.16 -8.11 12.28
CA GLY A 40 -10.26 -9.52 12.67
C GLY A 40 -10.94 -10.35 11.59
N ASP A 41 -12.09 -9.89 11.08
CA ASP A 41 -12.80 -10.58 10.01
C ASP A 41 -11.98 -10.65 8.72
N VAL A 42 -11.31 -9.55 8.35
CA VAL A 42 -10.42 -9.54 7.16
C VAL A 42 -9.24 -10.49 7.34
N MET A 43 -8.60 -10.53 8.51
CA MET A 43 -7.43 -11.39 8.77
C MET A 43 -7.76 -12.88 8.76
N GLN A 44 -9.00 -13.27 9.05
CA GLN A 44 -9.44 -14.66 9.06
C GLN A 44 -9.83 -15.19 7.67
N THR A 45 -9.82 -14.34 6.65
CA THR A 45 -10.12 -14.76 5.27
C THR A 45 -8.89 -15.39 4.59
N TRP A 46 -9.12 -16.27 3.61
CA TRP A 46 -8.04 -16.86 2.84
C TRP A 46 -7.23 -15.82 2.05
N GLN A 47 -7.85 -14.69 1.71
CA GLN A 47 -7.19 -13.57 1.05
C GLN A 47 -6.08 -12.95 1.91
N ALA A 48 -6.18 -13.08 3.22
CA ALA A 48 -5.16 -12.58 4.13
C ALA A 48 -3.90 -13.48 4.20
N THR A 49 -3.95 -14.68 3.61
CA THR A 49 -2.88 -15.70 3.69
C THR A 49 -2.54 -16.33 2.33
N VAL A 50 -2.75 -15.60 1.22
CA VAL A 50 -2.59 -16.15 -0.16
C VAL A 50 -1.18 -16.66 -0.44
N PHE A 51 -0.16 -16.01 0.11
CA PHE A 51 1.23 -16.41 -0.13
C PHE A 51 1.67 -17.44 0.91
N PHE A 52 1.74 -18.71 0.50
CA PHE A 52 2.26 -19.80 1.32
C PHE A 52 1.56 -19.94 2.68
N GLU A 53 0.26 -19.67 2.73
CA GLU A 53 -0.54 -19.67 3.98
C GLU A 53 0.03 -18.71 5.05
N THR A 54 0.90 -17.78 4.63
CA THR A 54 1.56 -16.83 5.51
C THR A 54 0.76 -15.52 5.55
N PRO A 55 0.52 -14.95 6.73
CA PRO A 55 -0.19 -13.68 6.85
C PRO A 55 0.44 -12.54 6.04
N ASN A 56 -0.35 -11.88 5.19
CA ASN A 56 0.12 -10.85 4.25
C ASN A 56 0.84 -9.69 4.93
N GLN A 57 0.50 -9.36 6.18
CA GLN A 57 1.16 -8.32 6.96
C GLN A 57 2.64 -8.59 7.20
N LEU A 58 3.09 -9.85 7.23
CA LEU A 58 4.52 -10.18 7.37
C LEU A 58 5.32 -9.75 6.14
N PHE A 59 4.77 -9.91 4.94
CA PHE A 59 5.36 -9.37 3.70
C PHE A 59 5.36 -7.84 3.72
N GLY A 60 4.31 -7.23 4.29
CA GLY A 60 4.24 -5.79 4.50
C GLY A 60 5.36 -5.27 5.41
N ILE A 61 5.63 -5.95 6.53
CA ILE A 61 6.73 -5.58 7.44
C ILE A 61 8.07 -5.59 6.69
N GLY A 62 8.39 -6.67 5.97
CA GLY A 62 9.65 -6.77 5.22
C GLY A 62 9.73 -5.72 4.09
N GLY A 63 8.69 -5.64 3.25
CA GLY A 63 8.66 -4.76 2.09
C GLY A 63 8.75 -3.27 2.46
N TYR A 64 7.97 -2.82 3.44
CA TYR A 64 7.98 -1.41 3.84
C TYR A 64 9.19 -1.01 4.67
N ALA A 65 9.82 -1.95 5.39
CA ALA A 65 11.14 -1.71 5.99
C ALA A 65 12.17 -1.37 4.89
N VAL A 66 12.19 -2.14 3.80
CA VAL A 66 13.06 -1.85 2.64
C VAL A 66 12.75 -0.48 2.04
N VAL A 67 11.48 -0.13 1.84
CA VAL A 67 11.08 1.19 1.31
C VAL A 67 11.54 2.33 2.23
N ALA A 68 11.40 2.17 3.55
CA ALA A 68 11.85 3.15 4.52
C ALA A 68 13.38 3.33 4.49
N VAL A 69 14.12 2.23 4.44
CA VAL A 69 15.61 2.23 4.36
C VAL A 69 16.09 2.87 3.06
N ILE A 70 15.45 2.58 1.91
CA ILE A 70 15.75 3.26 0.64
C ILE A 70 15.56 4.77 0.80
N GLY A 71 14.43 5.19 1.39
CA GLY A 71 14.18 6.62 1.64
C GLY A 71 15.22 7.27 2.53
N ALA A 72 15.62 6.61 3.62
CA ALA A 72 16.67 7.09 4.53
C ALA A 72 18.03 7.17 3.84
N SER A 73 18.40 6.15 3.06
CA SER A 73 19.65 6.11 2.31
C SER A 73 19.77 7.26 1.31
N LEU A 74 18.67 7.58 0.62
CA LEU A 74 18.64 8.73 -0.30
C LEU A 74 18.81 10.05 0.42
N MET A 75 18.21 10.21 1.60
CA MET A 75 18.40 11.41 2.43
C MET A 75 19.85 11.55 2.94
N ALA A 76 20.54 10.41 3.13
CA ALA A 76 21.96 10.37 3.45
C ALA A 76 22.88 10.57 2.23
N GLY A 77 22.33 10.82 1.03
CA GLY A 77 23.11 11.08 -0.19
C GLY A 77 23.54 9.83 -0.95
N ALA A 78 22.97 8.66 -0.65
CA ALA A 78 23.31 7.43 -1.38
C ALA A 78 22.93 7.51 -2.86
N THR A 79 23.83 7.04 -3.72
CA THR A 79 23.58 6.85 -5.16
C THR A 79 23.41 5.37 -5.43
N LEU A 80 22.29 5.01 -6.06
CA LEU A 80 21.94 3.61 -6.31
C LEU A 80 21.98 3.34 -7.83
N ASN A 81 22.43 2.15 -8.20
CA ASN A 81 22.56 1.78 -9.61
C ASN A 81 21.20 1.53 -10.28
N ARG A 82 21.22 1.46 -11.62
CA ARG A 82 20.01 1.27 -12.43
C ARG A 82 19.28 -0.03 -12.14
N LEU A 83 20.01 -1.14 -11.91
CA LEU A 83 19.41 -2.43 -11.62
C LEU A 83 18.63 -2.38 -10.30
N PHE A 84 19.19 -1.75 -9.27
CA PHE A 84 18.51 -1.56 -8.00
C PHE A 84 17.16 -0.83 -8.18
N TRP A 85 17.14 0.24 -8.97
CA TRP A 85 15.92 0.99 -9.25
C TRP A 85 14.91 0.20 -10.07
N LEU A 86 15.34 -0.63 -11.01
CA LEU A 86 14.45 -1.52 -11.74
C LEU A 86 13.78 -2.55 -10.82
N LEU A 87 14.55 -3.17 -9.91
CA LEU A 87 14.02 -4.09 -8.91
C LEU A 87 13.08 -3.39 -7.92
N THR A 88 13.43 -2.19 -7.46
CA THR A 88 12.54 -1.36 -6.63
C THR A 88 11.23 -1.05 -7.34
N THR A 89 11.30 -0.69 -8.62
CA THR A 89 10.09 -0.41 -9.41
C THR A 89 9.22 -1.65 -9.56
N ALA A 90 9.83 -2.80 -9.84
CA ALA A 90 9.11 -4.08 -9.94
C ALA A 90 8.43 -4.45 -8.62
N GLY A 91 9.14 -4.29 -7.50
CA GLY A 91 8.59 -4.54 -6.15
C GLY A 91 7.43 -3.60 -5.80
N LEU A 92 7.57 -2.29 -6.07
CA LEU A 92 6.50 -1.33 -5.86
C LEU A 92 5.29 -1.59 -6.76
N PHE A 93 5.51 -2.00 -8.01
CA PHE A 93 4.42 -2.37 -8.92
C PHE A 93 3.68 -3.62 -8.42
N ALA A 94 4.42 -4.66 -8.03
CA ALA A 94 3.83 -5.89 -7.50
C ALA A 94 3.01 -5.61 -6.22
N ALA A 95 3.53 -4.78 -5.32
CA ALA A 95 2.83 -4.35 -4.12
C ALA A 95 1.58 -3.52 -4.46
N TYR A 96 1.66 -2.59 -5.42
CA TYR A 96 0.51 -1.81 -5.87
C TYR A 96 -0.61 -2.70 -6.43
N ALA A 97 -0.26 -3.61 -7.34
CA ALA A 97 -1.22 -4.54 -7.94
C ALA A 97 -1.87 -5.43 -6.86
N TRP A 98 -1.07 -5.94 -5.93
CA TRP A 98 -1.55 -6.72 -4.80
C TRP A 98 -2.50 -5.94 -3.89
N LEU A 99 -2.15 -4.70 -3.53
CA LEU A 99 -2.98 -3.86 -2.68
C LEU A 99 -4.31 -3.49 -3.35
N MET A 100 -4.32 -3.25 -4.67
CA MET A 100 -5.56 -3.01 -5.41
C MET A 100 -6.43 -4.27 -5.49
N TRP A 101 -5.83 -5.45 -5.63
CA TRP A 101 -6.54 -6.71 -5.55
C TRP A 101 -7.14 -6.92 -4.15
N MET A 102 -6.39 -6.66 -3.08
CA MET A 102 -6.88 -6.72 -1.70
C MET A 102 -7.99 -5.71 -1.44
N PHE A 103 -7.88 -4.49 -1.96
CA PHE A 103 -8.94 -3.49 -1.89
C PHE A 103 -10.24 -4.00 -2.51
N TYR A 104 -10.17 -4.55 -3.73
CA TYR A 104 -11.33 -5.13 -4.39
C TYR A 104 -11.99 -6.21 -3.53
N HIS A 105 -11.20 -7.14 -2.98
CA HIS A 105 -11.74 -8.21 -2.15
C HIS A 105 -12.31 -7.69 -0.83
N ALA A 106 -11.65 -6.77 -0.16
CA ALA A 106 -12.16 -6.18 1.09
C ALA A 106 -13.52 -5.52 0.89
N VAL A 107 -13.68 -4.73 -0.18
CA VAL A 107 -14.90 -3.95 -0.43
C VAL A 107 -16.03 -4.80 -1.02
N PHE A 108 -15.73 -5.64 -2.04
CA PHE A 108 -16.77 -6.28 -2.85
C PHE A 108 -17.00 -7.77 -2.55
N VAL A 109 -16.07 -8.43 -1.86
CA VAL A 109 -16.13 -9.88 -1.59
C VAL A 109 -16.28 -10.17 -0.10
N ILE A 110 -15.41 -9.58 0.73
CA ILE A 110 -15.39 -9.82 2.18
C ILE A 110 -16.45 -8.96 2.86
N GLY A 111 -16.62 -7.70 2.44
CA GLY A 111 -17.61 -6.78 3.01
C GLY A 111 -17.15 -6.14 4.33
N PHE A 112 -15.86 -6.18 4.65
CA PHE A 112 -15.27 -5.53 5.81
C PHE A 112 -14.07 -4.68 5.40
N LEU A 113 -13.87 -3.57 6.12
CA LEU A 113 -12.75 -2.65 5.93
C LEU A 113 -11.77 -2.81 7.10
N CYS A 114 -10.49 -2.93 6.78
CA CYS A 114 -9.42 -2.93 7.77
C CYS A 114 -8.72 -1.56 7.78
N LEU A 115 -8.78 -0.83 8.89
CA LEU A 115 -8.20 0.53 8.99
C LEU A 115 -6.70 0.55 8.71
N TYR A 116 -5.94 -0.40 9.25
CA TYR A 116 -4.50 -0.48 8.97
C TYR A 116 -4.20 -0.76 7.50
N CYS A 117 -5.03 -1.59 6.84
CA CYS A 117 -4.93 -1.83 5.41
C CYS A 117 -5.21 -0.54 4.61
N MET A 118 -6.18 0.26 5.02
CA MET A 118 -6.49 1.54 4.37
C MET A 118 -5.34 2.54 4.48
N VAL A 119 -4.63 2.59 5.62
CA VAL A 119 -3.41 3.39 5.76
C VAL A 119 -2.34 2.93 4.77
N VAL A 120 -2.13 1.62 4.65
CA VAL A 120 -1.17 1.05 3.70
C VAL A 120 -1.56 1.37 2.26
N TRP A 121 -2.85 1.27 1.89
CA TRP A 121 -3.34 1.66 0.54
C TRP A 121 -3.04 3.13 0.26
N ALA A 122 -3.41 4.02 1.19
CA ALA A 122 -3.21 5.45 1.03
C ALA A 122 -1.73 5.79 0.82
N VAL A 123 -0.86 5.27 1.68
CA VAL A 123 0.58 5.51 1.60
C VAL A 123 1.18 4.97 0.31
N HIS A 124 0.83 3.72 -0.06
CA HIS A 124 1.42 3.07 -1.23
C HIS A 124 0.99 3.73 -2.53
N ILE A 125 -0.27 4.13 -2.66
CA ILE A 125 -0.79 4.89 -3.81
C ILE A 125 0.02 6.18 -4.00
N ALA A 126 0.26 6.93 -2.92
CA ALA A 126 1.06 8.15 -2.99
C ALA A 126 2.52 7.85 -3.41
N ILE A 127 3.14 6.82 -2.84
CA ILE A 127 4.49 6.38 -3.23
C ILE A 127 4.52 6.02 -4.72
N TRP A 128 3.60 5.19 -5.19
CA TRP A 128 3.57 4.68 -6.56
C TRP A 128 3.44 5.81 -7.59
N TRP A 129 2.45 6.67 -7.42
CA TRP A 129 2.16 7.74 -8.39
C TRP A 129 3.19 8.88 -8.40
N VAL A 130 3.99 9.04 -7.35
CA VAL A 130 5.16 9.93 -7.36
C VAL A 130 6.39 9.23 -7.93
N PHE A 131 6.59 7.96 -7.56
CA PHE A 131 7.79 7.21 -7.94
C PHE A 131 7.86 6.94 -9.44
N VAL A 132 6.76 6.53 -10.08
CA VAL A 132 6.76 6.16 -11.51
C VAL A 132 7.16 7.31 -12.43
N PRO A 133 6.55 8.52 -12.34
CA PRO A 133 7.00 9.65 -13.15
C PRO A 133 8.45 10.06 -12.86
N TRP A 134 8.88 9.95 -11.59
CA TRP A 134 10.26 10.19 -11.22
C TRP A 134 11.20 9.18 -11.89
N ALA A 135 10.90 7.90 -11.85
CA ALA A 135 11.69 6.83 -12.44
C ALA A 135 11.81 6.97 -13.98
N LEU A 136 10.72 7.39 -14.63
CA LEU A 136 10.73 7.73 -16.07
C LEU A 136 11.64 8.91 -16.34
N LYS A 137 11.51 10.01 -15.57
CA LYS A 137 12.34 11.21 -15.70
C LYS A 137 13.83 10.92 -15.47
N ALA A 138 14.13 10.04 -14.51
CA ALA A 138 15.51 9.64 -14.21
C ALA A 138 16.12 8.66 -15.22
N GLY A 139 15.36 8.24 -16.24
CA GLY A 139 15.85 7.34 -17.29
C GLY A 139 16.08 5.90 -16.82
N ILE A 140 15.44 5.46 -15.73
CA ILE A 140 15.59 4.11 -15.17
C ILE A 140 15.15 3.04 -16.18
N PHE A 141 14.07 3.32 -16.94
CA PHE A 141 13.56 2.42 -18.00
C PHE A 141 14.30 2.55 -19.35
N GLY A 142 15.35 3.36 -19.40
CA GLY A 142 16.14 3.64 -20.59
C GLY A 142 16.20 5.13 -20.93
N SER A 143 17.17 5.49 -21.76
CA SER A 143 17.43 6.89 -22.15
C SER A 143 16.57 7.35 -23.34
N ASN A 144 15.42 6.69 -23.60
CA ASN A 144 14.52 7.13 -24.67
C ASN A 144 13.97 8.54 -24.32
N PRO A 145 14.24 9.57 -25.16
CA PRO A 145 13.85 10.94 -24.87
C PRO A 145 12.35 11.13 -24.67
N LYS A 146 11.51 10.29 -25.30
CA LYS A 146 10.04 10.34 -25.14
C LYS A 146 9.63 9.93 -23.73
N LEU A 147 10.24 8.87 -23.17
CA LEU A 147 9.94 8.40 -21.82
C LEU A 147 10.41 9.41 -20.76
N VAL A 148 11.63 9.93 -20.90
CA VAL A 148 12.18 10.94 -20.00
C VAL A 148 11.34 12.22 -20.00
N LYS A 149 10.95 12.70 -21.18
CA LYS A 149 10.06 13.86 -21.32
C LYS A 149 8.68 13.62 -20.73
N SER A 150 8.13 12.42 -20.90
CA SER A 150 6.85 12.01 -20.29
C SER A 150 6.95 12.06 -18.77
N GLY A 151 7.98 11.44 -18.18
CA GLY A 151 8.20 11.49 -16.74
C GLY A 151 8.33 12.92 -16.20
N ALA A 152 9.11 13.75 -16.86
CA ALA A 152 9.26 15.17 -16.51
C ALA A 152 7.94 15.94 -16.56
N ARG A 153 7.08 15.61 -17.54
CA ARG A 153 5.77 16.24 -17.71
C ARG A 153 4.77 15.81 -16.62
N TRP A 154 4.74 14.52 -16.27
CA TRP A 154 3.76 13.98 -15.35
C TRP A 154 4.13 14.13 -13.87
N LEU A 155 5.41 14.25 -13.54
CA LEU A 155 5.87 14.36 -12.15
C LEU A 155 5.20 15.50 -11.35
N PRO A 156 5.04 16.73 -11.88
CA PRO A 156 4.34 17.80 -11.16
C PRO A 156 2.83 17.54 -11.00
N TYR A 157 2.25 16.66 -11.81
CA TYR A 157 0.83 16.30 -11.78
C TYR A 157 0.54 14.96 -11.06
N SER A 158 1.54 14.37 -10.40
CA SER A 158 1.38 13.11 -9.64
C SER A 158 0.25 13.17 -8.62
N TRP A 159 0.04 14.34 -7.99
CA TRP A 159 -1.04 14.56 -7.04
C TRP A 159 -2.44 14.36 -7.64
N ILE A 160 -2.64 14.67 -8.92
CA ILE A 160 -3.92 14.44 -9.62
C ILE A 160 -4.19 12.93 -9.71
N LEU A 161 -3.17 12.14 -10.08
CA LEU A 161 -3.30 10.68 -10.17
C LEU A 161 -3.58 10.05 -8.80
N ILE A 162 -2.97 10.59 -7.75
CA ILE A 162 -3.23 10.19 -6.36
C ILE A 162 -4.69 10.48 -5.97
N ILE A 163 -5.16 11.70 -6.24
CA ILE A 163 -6.55 12.10 -5.92
C ILE A 163 -7.56 11.25 -6.71
N ILE A 164 -7.32 11.01 -8.00
CA ILE A 164 -8.20 10.16 -8.81
C ILE A 164 -8.28 8.75 -8.22
N ASN A 165 -7.14 8.17 -7.83
CA ASN A 165 -7.11 6.84 -7.24
C ASN A 165 -7.87 6.82 -5.89
N TYR A 166 -7.66 7.82 -5.03
CA TYR A 166 -8.39 7.94 -3.77
C TYR A 166 -9.89 8.17 -3.98
N ALA A 167 -10.26 8.96 -4.98
CA ALA A 167 -11.67 9.17 -5.33
C ALA A 167 -12.35 7.88 -5.78
N VAL A 168 -11.68 7.06 -6.60
CA VAL A 168 -12.19 5.75 -7.02
C VAL A 168 -12.39 4.84 -5.81
N ILE A 169 -11.40 4.75 -4.91
CA ILE A 169 -11.50 3.95 -3.68
C ILE A 169 -12.62 4.47 -2.78
N GLY A 170 -12.63 5.77 -2.51
CA GLY A 170 -13.65 6.38 -1.65
C GLY A 170 -15.06 6.22 -2.20
N LEU A 171 -15.26 6.42 -3.50
CA LEU A 171 -16.55 6.23 -4.16
C LEU A 171 -16.99 4.75 -4.11
N SER A 172 -16.08 3.82 -4.31
CA SER A 172 -16.37 2.38 -4.20
C SER A 172 -16.84 2.01 -2.78
N ILE A 173 -16.18 2.55 -1.75
CA ILE A 173 -16.56 2.36 -0.35
C ILE A 173 -17.93 2.99 -0.08
N LEU A 174 -18.18 4.22 -0.54
CA LEU A 174 -19.48 4.90 -0.37
C LEU A 174 -20.64 4.11 -0.99
N ILE A 175 -20.44 3.55 -2.18
CA ILE A 175 -21.46 2.77 -2.89
C ILE A 175 -21.74 1.45 -2.16
N GLN A 176 -20.69 0.78 -1.69
CA GLN A 176 -20.82 -0.56 -1.09
C GLN A 176 -21.28 -0.49 0.37
N PHE A 177 -20.95 0.57 1.10
CA PHE A 177 -21.29 0.75 2.51
C PHE A 177 -22.15 2.01 2.75
N PRO A 178 -23.36 2.09 2.20
CA PRO A 178 -24.19 3.30 2.30
C PRO A 178 -24.57 3.65 3.75
N LEU A 179 -24.69 2.67 4.62
CA LEU A 179 -24.99 2.87 6.05
C LEU A 179 -23.81 3.41 6.88
N LEU A 180 -22.58 3.40 6.35
CA LEU A 180 -21.42 3.93 7.04
C LEU A 180 -21.56 5.45 7.35
N PHE A 181 -22.35 6.16 6.57
CA PHE A 181 -22.54 7.62 6.64
C PHE A 181 -23.94 8.02 7.14
N SER A 182 -24.77 7.05 7.54
CA SER A 182 -26.12 7.28 8.05
C SER A 182 -26.22 7.22 9.59
N ILE A 183 -25.07 7.12 10.27
CA ILE A 183 -24.94 7.09 11.73
C ILE A 183 -24.56 8.47 12.25
#